data_db4a27aad78e4722782aaa08ab12b9cb
#
_entry.id   db4a27aad78e4722782aaa08ab12b9cb
#
_cell.length_a   1.000
_cell.length_b   1.000
_cell.length_c   1.000
_cell.angle_alpha   90.00
_cell.angle_beta   90.00
_cell.angle_gamma   90.00
#
_symmetry.space_group_name_H-M   'P 1'
#
loop_
_entity.id
_entity.type
_entity.pdbx_description
1 polymer ?
#
loop_
_entity_poly.entity_id
_entity_poly.type
_entity_poly.pdbx_seq_one_letter_code
_entity_poly.pdbx_strand_id
1 'polypeptide(L)'
;MTELSVPSQLPAGATPEGDGIAVGDGPVRVDLYIDFLCPFCKQFELGANDVLTSLLGEHQATLVYHPMNFLDEASTTRYSTRASAASGCASDGGRFVEFVHQLFVGQPPEGGAGLSDQEITEIGVSAGVDQAAFASCLGDGRYHEWPTFVTSRAAQAGVEGTPTVRVNGTDIEPDAGSLTAAVQQAQKDS
;
A
#
# COMPACT_ATOMS: atom_id res chain seq x y z
N MET A 1 0.22 -23.74 11.24
CA MET A 1 -0.37 -22.51 10.70
C MET A 1 -0.89 -22.84 9.31
N THR A 2 -2.18 -22.63 9.05
CA THR A 2 -2.76 -22.90 7.73
C THR A 2 -2.26 -21.80 6.79
N GLU A 3 -1.49 -22.20 5.77
CA GLU A 3 -1.04 -21.28 4.75
C GLU A 3 -2.27 -20.76 3.98
N LEU A 4 -2.46 -19.44 3.96
CA LEU A 4 -3.56 -18.85 3.18
C LEU A 4 -3.24 -19.05 1.69
N SER A 5 -4.21 -19.58 0.95
CA SER A 5 -4.09 -19.65 -0.52
C SER A 5 -4.12 -18.25 -1.13
N VAL A 6 -3.39 -18.08 -2.23
CA VAL A 6 -3.46 -16.84 -3.01
C VAL A 6 -4.92 -16.58 -3.41
N PRO A 7 -5.45 -15.37 -3.20
CA PRO A 7 -6.82 -15.03 -3.62
C PRO A 7 -7.03 -15.28 -5.11
N SER A 8 -8.24 -15.69 -5.49
CA SER A 8 -8.59 -15.98 -6.88
C SER A 8 -8.57 -14.73 -7.79
N GLN A 9 -8.73 -13.56 -7.20
CA GLN A 9 -8.66 -12.27 -7.88
C GLN A 9 -7.58 -11.42 -7.24
N LEU A 10 -6.67 -10.92 -8.06
CA LEU A 10 -5.60 -10.01 -7.66
C LEU A 10 -5.75 -8.68 -8.39
N PRO A 11 -5.39 -7.56 -7.73
CA PRO A 11 -5.40 -6.24 -8.38
C PRO A 11 -4.43 -6.16 -9.56
N ALA A 12 -4.69 -5.25 -10.49
CA ALA A 12 -3.73 -4.90 -11.52
C ALA A 12 -2.39 -4.48 -10.89
N GLY A 13 -1.27 -4.88 -11.49
CA GLY A 13 0.07 -4.61 -10.95
C GLY A 13 0.45 -5.46 -9.74
N ALA A 14 -0.36 -6.45 -9.36
CA ALA A 14 0.02 -7.36 -8.29
C ALA A 14 1.34 -8.07 -8.61
N THR A 15 2.16 -8.28 -7.56
CA THR A 15 3.38 -9.09 -7.67
C THR A 15 3.06 -10.52 -8.12
N PRO A 16 4.02 -11.28 -8.65
CA PRO A 16 3.80 -12.70 -8.99
C PRO A 16 3.31 -13.53 -7.80
N GLU A 17 3.72 -13.17 -6.58
CA GLU A 17 3.32 -13.80 -5.32
C GLU A 17 1.92 -13.33 -4.85
N GLY A 18 1.38 -12.27 -5.44
CA GLY A 18 0.08 -11.69 -5.10
C GLY A 18 0.07 -10.89 -3.80
N ASP A 19 1.21 -10.65 -3.19
CA ASP A 19 1.34 -10.08 -1.84
C ASP A 19 1.58 -8.56 -1.82
N GLY A 20 1.56 -7.90 -2.96
CA GLY A 20 1.73 -6.46 -3.08
C GLY A 20 1.42 -5.95 -4.47
N ILE A 21 1.46 -4.63 -4.65
CA ILE A 21 1.33 -3.94 -5.94
C ILE A 21 2.65 -3.30 -6.29
N ALA A 22 3.20 -3.68 -7.46
CA ALA A 22 4.44 -3.13 -7.98
C ALA A 22 4.16 -1.92 -8.86
N VAL A 23 4.89 -0.82 -8.61
CA VAL A 23 4.81 0.45 -9.35
C VAL A 23 6.21 0.85 -9.79
N GLY A 24 6.35 1.28 -11.03
CA GLY A 24 7.64 1.63 -11.62
C GLY A 24 8.36 0.43 -12.21
N ASP A 25 9.54 0.69 -12.76
CA ASP A 25 10.36 -0.26 -13.54
C ASP A 25 11.87 -0.10 -13.30
N GLY A 26 12.22 0.64 -12.24
CA GLY A 26 13.63 0.84 -11.87
C GLY A 26 14.27 -0.41 -11.27
N PRO A 27 15.61 -0.50 -11.29
CA PRO A 27 16.35 -1.71 -10.89
C PRO A 27 16.38 -1.96 -9.39
N VAL A 28 16.17 -0.94 -8.54
CA VAL A 28 16.19 -1.09 -7.09
C VAL A 28 14.79 -1.42 -6.61
N ARG A 29 14.62 -2.54 -5.91
CA ARG A 29 13.34 -2.90 -5.28
C ARG A 29 13.19 -2.23 -3.93
N VAL A 30 12.06 -1.54 -3.73
CA VAL A 30 11.68 -0.95 -2.44
C VAL A 30 10.34 -1.54 -2.02
N ASP A 31 10.33 -2.33 -0.94
CA ASP A 31 9.11 -2.89 -0.36
C ASP A 31 8.60 -1.98 0.75
N LEU A 32 7.32 -1.63 0.68
CA LEU A 32 6.63 -0.71 1.57
C LEU A 32 5.44 -1.44 2.23
N TYR A 33 5.63 -1.91 3.45
CA TYR A 33 4.57 -2.54 4.25
C TYR A 33 3.81 -1.47 5.01
N ILE A 34 2.57 -1.24 4.63
CA ILE A 34 1.75 -0.11 5.11
C ILE A 34 0.38 -0.55 5.59
N ASP A 35 -0.19 0.21 6.52
CA ASP A 35 -1.58 0.13 6.92
C ASP A 35 -2.19 1.53 6.88
N PHE A 36 -3.33 1.68 6.23
CA PHE A 36 -3.97 2.99 6.00
C PHE A 36 -4.53 3.64 7.27
N LEU A 37 -4.60 2.91 8.38
CA LEU A 37 -4.96 3.45 9.69
C LEU A 37 -3.73 3.86 10.52
N CYS A 38 -2.53 3.38 10.17
CA CYS A 38 -1.31 3.60 10.93
C CYS A 38 -0.81 5.05 10.83
N PRO A 39 -0.73 5.81 11.96
CA PRO A 39 -0.25 7.20 11.93
C PRO A 39 1.21 7.33 11.47
N PHE A 40 2.04 6.36 11.81
CA PHE A 40 3.45 6.34 11.37
C PHE A 40 3.59 6.08 9.87
N CYS A 41 2.67 5.28 9.27
CA CYS A 41 2.61 5.11 7.83
C CYS A 41 2.25 6.43 7.13
N LYS A 42 1.30 7.20 7.69
CA LYS A 42 1.00 8.55 7.21
C LYS A 42 2.22 9.45 7.28
N GLN A 43 2.92 9.45 8.42
CA GLN A 43 4.11 10.27 8.61
C GLN A 43 5.18 9.93 7.57
N PHE A 44 5.42 8.64 7.32
CA PHE A 44 6.38 8.18 6.32
C PHE A 44 5.95 8.58 4.91
N GLU A 45 4.74 8.23 4.50
CA GLU A 45 4.23 8.47 3.14
C GLU A 45 4.26 9.97 2.78
N LEU A 46 3.78 10.83 3.69
CA LEU A 46 3.77 12.27 3.42
C LEU A 46 5.18 12.89 3.52
N GLY A 47 6.03 12.39 4.42
CA GLY A 47 7.40 12.89 4.58
C GLY A 47 8.35 12.42 3.49
N ALA A 48 8.11 11.26 2.89
CA ALA A 48 8.94 10.68 1.82
C ALA A 48 8.34 10.86 0.42
N ASN A 49 7.17 11.51 0.28
CA ASN A 49 6.43 11.60 -0.97
C ASN A 49 7.28 12.13 -2.16
N ASP A 50 8.07 13.17 -1.93
CA ASP A 50 8.92 13.74 -2.99
C ASP A 50 10.00 12.74 -3.43
N VAL A 51 10.58 11.98 -2.48
CA VAL A 51 11.57 10.94 -2.76
C VAL A 51 10.92 9.80 -3.53
N LEU A 52 9.78 9.27 -3.07
CA LEU A 52 9.04 8.19 -3.74
C LEU A 52 8.66 8.59 -5.18
N THR A 53 8.17 9.81 -5.37
CA THR A 53 7.83 10.35 -6.69
C THR A 53 9.04 10.47 -7.61
N SER A 54 10.18 10.96 -7.07
CA SER A 54 11.43 11.08 -7.83
C SER A 54 11.96 9.70 -8.24
N LEU A 55 11.96 8.72 -7.32
CA LEU A 55 12.42 7.34 -7.61
C LEU A 55 11.64 6.70 -8.76
N LEU A 56 10.33 6.94 -8.82
CA LEU A 56 9.47 6.47 -9.91
C LEU A 56 9.72 7.25 -11.20
N GLY A 57 9.73 8.59 -11.13
CA GLY A 57 9.87 9.46 -12.30
C GLY A 57 11.23 9.36 -12.98
N GLU A 58 12.26 9.04 -12.23
CA GLU A 58 13.63 8.85 -12.72
C GLU A 58 13.99 7.38 -13.04
N HIS A 59 13.00 6.47 -12.94
CA HIS A 59 13.18 5.03 -13.15
C HIS A 59 14.29 4.41 -12.29
N GLN A 60 14.43 4.90 -11.06
CA GLN A 60 15.48 4.44 -10.14
C GLN A 60 15.06 3.22 -9.33
N ALA A 61 13.77 3.10 -9.04
CA ALA A 61 13.24 2.01 -8.23
C ALA A 61 11.93 1.45 -8.78
N THR A 62 11.66 0.20 -8.41
CA THR A 62 10.33 -0.40 -8.40
C THR A 62 9.83 -0.40 -6.96
N LEU A 63 8.77 0.36 -6.70
CA LEU A 63 8.11 0.39 -5.40
C LEU A 63 7.10 -0.74 -5.33
N VAL A 64 7.16 -1.58 -4.31
CA VAL A 64 6.19 -2.64 -4.04
C VAL A 64 5.45 -2.31 -2.76
N TYR A 65 4.22 -1.87 -2.89
CA TYR A 65 3.36 -1.60 -1.74
C TYR A 65 2.67 -2.88 -1.29
N HIS A 66 2.71 -3.14 0.00
CA HIS A 66 2.01 -4.25 0.68
C HIS A 66 0.94 -3.67 1.61
N PRO A 67 -0.29 -3.40 1.10
CA PRO A 67 -1.37 -2.85 1.91
C PRO A 67 -1.91 -3.89 2.88
N MET A 68 -1.62 -3.70 4.16
CA MET A 68 -1.95 -4.62 5.24
C MET A 68 -3.27 -4.24 5.93
N ASN A 69 -3.82 -5.18 6.69
CA ASN A 69 -4.93 -4.95 7.61
C ASN A 69 -4.54 -5.19 9.07
N PHE A 70 -3.32 -4.83 9.42
CA PHE A 70 -2.71 -5.07 10.71
C PHE A 70 -3.47 -4.37 11.87
N LEU A 71 -4.06 -3.20 11.61
CA LEU A 71 -4.78 -2.38 12.58
C LEU A 71 -6.31 -2.48 12.48
N ASP A 72 -6.85 -3.56 11.91
CA ASP A 72 -8.31 -3.74 11.82
C ASP A 72 -9.04 -3.60 13.16
N GLU A 73 -8.44 -4.13 14.25
CA GLU A 73 -8.99 -4.04 15.61
C GLU A 73 -8.97 -2.61 16.19
N ALA A 74 -8.21 -1.71 15.60
CA ALA A 74 -8.15 -0.30 15.99
C ALA A 74 -9.25 0.55 15.32
N SER A 75 -10.20 -0.07 14.60
CA SER A 75 -11.41 0.59 14.07
C SER A 75 -12.65 -0.28 14.27
N THR A 76 -13.83 0.35 14.37
CA THR A 76 -15.08 -0.36 14.59
C THR A 76 -15.65 -1.00 13.32
N THR A 77 -15.08 -0.72 12.15
CA THR A 77 -15.55 -1.19 10.83
C THR A 77 -14.49 -1.93 10.03
N ARG A 78 -13.39 -2.34 10.66
CA ARG A 78 -12.25 -2.95 9.97
C ARG A 78 -11.73 -2.06 8.82
N TYR A 79 -11.47 -0.81 9.14
CA TYR A 79 -11.09 0.20 8.14
C TYR A 79 -9.84 -0.18 7.36
N SER A 80 -8.83 -0.78 8.02
CA SER A 80 -7.60 -1.22 7.34
C SER A 80 -7.89 -2.20 6.21
N THR A 81 -8.75 -3.22 6.44
CA THR A 81 -9.21 -4.14 5.37
C THR A 81 -9.91 -3.39 4.24
N ARG A 82 -10.84 -2.48 4.57
CA ARG A 82 -11.64 -1.77 3.57
C ARG A 82 -10.79 -0.83 2.71
N ALA A 83 -9.90 -0.06 3.34
CA ALA A 83 -9.00 0.86 2.66
C ALA A 83 -7.96 0.12 1.78
N SER A 84 -7.40 -0.98 2.30
CA SER A 84 -6.45 -1.81 1.55
C SER A 84 -7.11 -2.50 0.36
N ALA A 85 -8.34 -3.03 0.52
CA ALA A 85 -9.11 -3.58 -0.61
C ALA A 85 -9.42 -2.50 -1.66
N ALA A 86 -9.77 -1.28 -1.22
CA ALA A 86 -10.02 -0.14 -2.10
C ALA A 86 -8.77 0.27 -2.90
N SER A 87 -7.58 0.16 -2.33
CA SER A 87 -6.33 0.41 -3.05
C SER A 87 -6.14 -0.55 -4.24
N GLY A 88 -6.61 -1.80 -4.12
CA GLY A 88 -6.68 -2.74 -5.22
C GLY A 88 -7.60 -2.27 -6.36
N CYS A 89 -8.78 -1.74 -6.01
CA CYS A 89 -9.69 -1.14 -6.99
C CYS A 89 -9.08 0.08 -7.70
N ALA A 90 -8.34 0.90 -6.96
CA ALA A 90 -7.62 2.05 -7.54
C ALA A 90 -6.49 1.60 -8.46
N SER A 91 -5.84 0.47 -8.16
CA SER A 91 -4.81 -0.13 -9.02
C SER A 91 -5.39 -0.60 -10.36
N ASP A 92 -6.57 -1.19 -10.36
CA ASP A 92 -7.29 -1.54 -11.60
C ASP A 92 -7.57 -0.30 -12.47
N GLY A 93 -7.82 0.83 -11.83
CA GLY A 93 -8.02 2.12 -12.50
C GLY A 93 -6.73 2.84 -12.89
N GLY A 94 -5.56 2.27 -12.63
CA GLY A 94 -4.26 2.86 -12.93
C GLY A 94 -3.94 4.12 -12.10
N ARG A 95 -4.52 4.21 -10.89
CA ARG A 95 -4.39 5.38 -9.99
C ARG A 95 -3.96 5.01 -8.56
N PHE A 96 -3.21 3.94 -8.45
CA PHE A 96 -2.82 3.39 -7.16
C PHE A 96 -2.04 4.40 -6.30
N VAL A 97 -0.98 4.99 -6.82
CA VAL A 97 -0.09 5.89 -6.06
C VAL A 97 -0.83 7.14 -5.61
N GLU A 98 -1.60 7.76 -6.50
CA GLU A 98 -2.41 8.95 -6.19
C GLU A 98 -3.45 8.64 -5.12
N PHE A 99 -4.08 7.45 -5.20
CA PHE A 99 -5.07 7.01 -4.23
C PHE A 99 -4.45 6.76 -2.85
N VAL A 100 -3.31 6.05 -2.78
CA VAL A 100 -2.56 5.82 -1.54
C VAL A 100 -2.22 7.14 -0.86
N HIS A 101 -1.65 8.09 -1.61
CA HIS A 101 -1.30 9.39 -1.09
C HIS A 101 -2.52 10.13 -0.51
N GLN A 102 -3.63 10.17 -1.24
CA GLN A 102 -4.85 10.85 -0.78
C GLN A 102 -5.52 10.17 0.41
N LEU A 103 -5.48 8.83 0.50
CA LEU A 103 -5.93 8.11 1.68
C LEU A 103 -5.15 8.52 2.93
N PHE A 104 -3.82 8.65 2.84
CA PHE A 104 -3.02 9.11 3.96
C PHE A 104 -3.24 10.58 4.28
N VAL A 105 -3.45 11.45 3.29
CA VAL A 105 -3.84 12.85 3.55
C VAL A 105 -5.13 12.90 4.37
N GLY A 106 -6.14 12.15 3.96
CA GLY A 106 -7.46 12.07 4.61
C GLY A 106 -7.57 11.03 5.74
N GLN A 107 -6.45 10.48 6.24
CA GLN A 107 -6.46 9.41 7.23
C GLN A 107 -7.29 9.73 8.47
N PRO A 108 -8.26 8.85 8.82
CA PRO A 108 -9.05 9.01 10.03
C PRO A 108 -8.24 8.64 11.28
N PRO A 109 -8.65 9.11 12.47
CA PRO A 109 -8.03 8.68 13.73
C PRO A 109 -8.37 7.23 14.07
N GLU A 110 -7.48 6.56 14.81
CA GLU A 110 -7.75 5.25 15.42
C GLU A 110 -8.91 5.32 16.43
N GLY A 111 -9.56 4.18 16.69
CA GLY A 111 -10.64 4.02 17.64
C GLY A 111 -12.04 4.37 17.09
N GLY A 112 -12.14 4.93 15.90
CA GLY A 112 -13.39 5.28 15.23
C GLY A 112 -13.83 4.28 14.17
N ALA A 113 -14.84 4.67 13.39
CA ALA A 113 -15.31 3.88 12.24
C ALA A 113 -14.39 3.94 11.02
N GLY A 114 -13.44 4.87 10.99
CA GLY A 114 -12.69 5.17 9.78
C GLY A 114 -13.55 5.89 8.74
N LEU A 115 -13.05 5.99 7.51
CA LEU A 115 -13.82 6.55 6.41
C LEU A 115 -14.93 5.59 5.97
N SER A 116 -16.08 6.14 5.59
CA SER A 116 -17.15 5.38 4.93
C SER A 116 -16.77 4.98 3.51
N ASP A 117 -17.48 4.02 2.92
CA ASP A 117 -17.25 3.62 1.53
C ASP A 117 -17.52 4.76 0.54
N GLN A 118 -18.45 5.67 0.90
CA GLN A 118 -18.68 6.87 0.11
C GLN A 118 -17.45 7.80 0.14
N GLU A 119 -16.89 8.08 1.31
CA GLU A 119 -15.69 8.92 1.46
C GLU A 119 -14.48 8.29 0.75
N ILE A 120 -14.31 6.97 0.86
CA ILE A 120 -13.28 6.24 0.12
C ILE A 120 -13.49 6.36 -1.40
N THR A 121 -14.76 6.30 -1.86
CA THR A 121 -15.10 6.49 -3.28
C THR A 121 -14.79 7.91 -3.75
N GLU A 122 -15.10 8.93 -2.96
CA GLU A 122 -14.78 10.33 -3.26
C GLU A 122 -13.26 10.54 -3.37
N ILE A 123 -12.47 9.90 -2.52
CA ILE A 123 -11.00 9.90 -2.62
C ILE A 123 -10.54 9.22 -3.91
N GLY A 124 -11.13 8.08 -4.28
CA GLY A 124 -10.81 7.39 -5.54
C GLY A 124 -11.08 8.26 -6.77
N VAL A 125 -12.22 8.95 -6.79
CA VAL A 125 -12.56 9.89 -7.86
C VAL A 125 -11.59 11.07 -7.90
N SER A 126 -11.24 11.62 -6.74
CA SER A 126 -10.24 12.69 -6.63
C SER A 126 -8.85 12.26 -7.13
N ALA A 127 -8.49 10.99 -6.92
CA ALA A 127 -7.27 10.39 -7.44
C ALA A 127 -7.32 10.13 -8.97
N GLY A 128 -8.49 10.26 -9.58
CA GLY A 128 -8.68 10.11 -11.02
C GLY A 128 -9.19 8.74 -11.46
N VAL A 129 -9.72 7.93 -10.54
CA VAL A 129 -10.38 6.65 -10.89
C VAL A 129 -11.78 6.92 -11.43
N ASP A 130 -12.23 6.14 -12.40
CA ASP A 130 -13.62 6.19 -12.87
C ASP A 130 -14.57 5.82 -11.74
N GLN A 131 -15.53 6.72 -11.45
CA GLN A 131 -16.44 6.58 -10.30
C GLN A 131 -17.27 5.30 -10.35
N ALA A 132 -17.81 4.95 -11.52
CA ALA A 132 -18.70 3.79 -11.64
C ALA A 132 -17.92 2.48 -11.49
N ALA A 133 -16.75 2.38 -12.10
CA ALA A 133 -15.87 1.22 -11.99
C ALA A 133 -15.38 1.02 -10.55
N PHE A 134 -14.97 2.11 -9.87
CA PHE A 134 -14.48 2.05 -8.51
C PHE A 134 -15.59 1.65 -7.51
N ALA A 135 -16.77 2.29 -7.60
CA ALA A 135 -17.91 1.96 -6.75
C ALA A 135 -18.39 0.51 -6.95
N SER A 136 -18.39 0.01 -8.19
CA SER A 136 -18.71 -1.40 -8.47
C SER A 136 -17.69 -2.34 -7.83
N CYS A 137 -16.39 -2.07 -7.99
CA CYS A 137 -15.31 -2.88 -7.39
C CYS A 137 -15.42 -2.96 -5.87
N LEU A 138 -15.71 -1.82 -5.20
CA LEU A 138 -15.92 -1.78 -3.76
C LEU A 138 -17.19 -2.53 -3.35
N GLY A 139 -18.32 -2.26 -4.04
CA GLY A 139 -19.61 -2.88 -3.75
C GLY A 139 -19.61 -4.39 -3.93
N ASP A 140 -18.85 -4.89 -4.89
CA ASP A 140 -18.67 -6.33 -5.13
C ASP A 140 -17.73 -6.99 -4.11
N GLY A 141 -17.03 -6.21 -3.27
CA GLY A 141 -16.05 -6.72 -2.32
C GLY A 141 -14.87 -7.44 -3.00
N ARG A 142 -14.53 -7.04 -4.23
CA ARG A 142 -13.62 -7.76 -5.13
C ARG A 142 -12.31 -8.16 -4.49
N TYR A 143 -11.71 -7.29 -3.70
CA TYR A 143 -10.41 -7.50 -3.05
C TYR A 143 -10.50 -7.63 -1.53
N HIS A 144 -11.67 -7.97 -0.98
CA HIS A 144 -11.88 -8.00 0.47
C HIS A 144 -10.98 -9.01 1.21
N GLU A 145 -10.64 -10.12 0.59
CA GLU A 145 -9.77 -11.16 1.18
C GLU A 145 -8.28 -10.85 1.00
N TRP A 146 -7.94 -10.01 0.03
CA TRP A 146 -6.56 -9.74 -0.35
C TRP A 146 -5.71 -9.12 0.78
N PRO A 147 -6.15 -8.11 1.56
CA PRO A 147 -5.36 -7.54 2.66
C PRO A 147 -4.99 -8.54 3.74
N THR A 148 -5.87 -9.50 4.04
CA THR A 148 -5.58 -10.58 5.00
C THR A 148 -4.47 -11.51 4.46
N PHE A 149 -4.51 -11.82 3.17
CA PHE A 149 -3.46 -12.58 2.52
C PHE A 149 -2.12 -11.80 2.55
N VAL A 150 -2.12 -10.52 2.17
CA VAL A 150 -0.93 -9.64 2.22
C VAL A 150 -0.34 -9.61 3.63
N THR A 151 -1.18 -9.39 4.65
CA THR A 151 -0.74 -9.36 6.06
C THR A 151 -0.13 -10.69 6.51
N SER A 152 -0.73 -11.81 6.11
CA SER A 152 -0.18 -13.14 6.41
C SER A 152 1.18 -13.37 5.74
N ARG A 153 1.34 -12.96 4.48
CA ARG A 153 2.61 -13.05 3.75
C ARG A 153 3.68 -12.16 4.38
N ALA A 154 3.32 -10.93 4.78
CA ALA A 154 4.20 -10.02 5.48
C ALA A 154 4.71 -10.61 6.81
N ALA A 155 3.82 -11.21 7.60
CA ALA A 155 4.19 -11.89 8.85
C ALA A 155 5.16 -13.07 8.60
N GLN A 156 4.95 -13.86 7.55
CA GLN A 156 5.87 -14.93 7.14
C GLN A 156 7.24 -14.40 6.71
N ALA A 157 7.28 -13.19 6.15
CA ALA A 157 8.51 -12.49 5.78
C ALA A 157 9.18 -11.75 6.96
N GLY A 158 8.67 -11.95 8.20
CA GLY A 158 9.24 -11.34 9.41
C GLY A 158 8.87 -9.89 9.63
N VAL A 159 7.81 -9.39 8.98
CA VAL A 159 7.28 -8.04 9.24
C VAL A 159 6.44 -8.07 10.51
N GLU A 160 6.84 -7.28 11.51
CA GLU A 160 6.21 -7.25 12.84
C GLU A 160 5.36 -5.99 13.07
N GLY A 161 5.41 -5.01 12.15
CA GLY A 161 4.68 -3.76 12.28
C GLY A 161 4.73 -2.90 11.02
N THR A 162 4.02 -1.78 11.07
CA THR A 162 3.95 -0.80 9.98
C THR A 162 4.32 0.61 10.46
N PRO A 163 4.97 1.44 9.62
CA PRO A 163 5.55 1.06 8.34
C PRO A 163 6.80 0.19 8.51
N THR A 164 6.99 -0.81 7.67
CA THR A 164 8.28 -1.45 7.46
C THR A 164 8.73 -1.15 6.03
N VAL A 165 9.97 -0.70 5.87
CA VAL A 165 10.54 -0.35 4.57
C VAL A 165 11.79 -1.19 4.33
N ARG A 166 11.86 -1.83 3.14
CA ARG A 166 13.02 -2.62 2.72
C ARG A 166 13.56 -2.15 1.38
N VAL A 167 14.87 -2.07 1.27
CA VAL A 167 15.55 -1.83 -0.01
C VAL A 167 16.34 -3.08 -0.35
N ASN A 168 16.01 -3.71 -1.50
CA ASN A 168 16.56 -5.00 -1.92
C ASN A 168 16.53 -6.06 -0.80
N GLY A 169 15.44 -6.09 -0.01
CA GLY A 169 15.21 -7.05 1.08
C GLY A 169 15.86 -6.68 2.42
N THR A 170 16.57 -5.55 2.53
CA THR A 170 17.19 -5.08 3.78
C THR A 170 16.32 -4.01 4.43
N ASP A 171 15.99 -4.20 5.71
CA ASP A 171 15.20 -3.24 6.49
C ASP A 171 15.98 -1.92 6.67
N ILE A 172 15.27 -0.81 6.51
CA ILE A 172 15.77 0.55 6.75
C ILE A 172 14.84 1.33 7.66
N GLU A 173 15.33 2.41 8.25
CA GLU A 173 14.46 3.35 8.95
C GLU A 173 13.45 3.97 7.97
N PRO A 174 12.16 4.06 8.35
CA PRO A 174 11.11 4.55 7.46
C PRO A 174 11.08 6.08 7.41
N ASP A 175 12.10 6.67 6.80
CA ASP A 175 12.21 8.10 6.54
C ASP A 175 12.85 8.40 5.17
N ALA A 176 12.65 9.63 4.69
CA ALA A 176 13.10 10.05 3.36
C ALA A 176 14.64 10.00 3.21
N GLY A 177 15.38 10.32 4.25
CA GLY A 177 16.85 10.34 4.23
C GLY A 177 17.42 8.93 4.14
N SER A 178 16.95 8.02 4.97
CA SER A 178 17.34 6.60 4.99
C SER A 178 16.97 5.92 3.66
N LEU A 179 15.78 6.19 3.13
CA LEU A 179 15.36 5.67 1.82
C LEU A 179 16.28 6.13 0.70
N THR A 180 16.57 7.44 0.64
CA THR A 180 17.47 8.02 -0.38
C THR A 180 18.86 7.39 -0.31
N ALA A 181 19.43 7.29 0.89
CA ALA A 181 20.77 6.74 1.10
C ALA A 181 20.84 5.25 0.68
N ALA A 182 19.82 4.45 1.07
CA ALA A 182 19.77 3.03 0.76
C ALA A 182 19.62 2.76 -0.74
N VAL A 183 18.78 3.53 -1.45
CA VAL A 183 18.62 3.40 -2.91
C VAL A 183 19.91 3.78 -3.62
N GLN A 184 20.55 4.89 -3.25
CA GLN A 184 21.84 5.29 -3.81
C GLN A 184 22.95 4.25 -3.59
N GLN A 185 22.95 3.59 -2.43
CA GLN A 185 23.92 2.51 -2.17
C GLN A 185 23.61 1.30 -3.05
N ALA A 186 22.34 0.88 -3.14
CA ALA A 186 21.93 -0.25 -3.97
C ALA A 186 22.28 -0.07 -5.46
N GLN A 187 22.21 1.17 -5.97
CA GLN A 187 22.59 1.50 -7.34
C GLN A 187 24.10 1.37 -7.62
N LYS A 188 24.93 1.58 -6.59
CA LYS A 188 26.40 1.41 -6.73
C LYS A 188 26.82 -0.05 -6.68
N ASP A 189 26.00 -0.90 -6.06
CA ASP A 189 26.29 -2.32 -5.86
C ASP A 189 25.73 -3.19 -7.02
N SER A 190 25.03 -2.57 -8.00
CA SER A 190 24.43 -3.19 -9.19
C SER A 190 25.36 -3.05 -10.39
#